data_3915ae836b0258eeee6041b74adba816
#
_entry.id   3915ae836b0258eeee6041b74adba816
#
_cell.length_a   1.000
_cell.length_b   1.000
_cell.length_c   1.000
_cell.angle_alpha   90.00
_cell.angle_beta   90.00
_cell.angle_gamma   90.00
#
_symmetry.space_group_name_H-M   'P 1'
#
loop_
_entity.id
_entity.type
_entity.pdbx_description
1 polymer ?
#
loop_
_entity_poly.entity_id
_entity_poly.type
_entity_poly.pdbx_seq_one_letter_code
_entity_poly.pdbx_strand_id
1 'polypeptide(L)'
;MTIGGVLEAMGTRDLRANLRAVVEKVEAGSPVVCLKDGQPLAVMISHEEAERWRKIEDSLAALHALNVYPEALADPSELADLASLTPPDRATIRKLTSEPRAILSPLRTIGVSDARAAFATLVAEVAQGRVRTIVAGGHLAVAVIPAPEYDRLRALARSVSWFRAAGLDLTTATEQHIINFVRAHREAAGEEQAVV
;
A
#
# COMPACT_ATOMS: atom_id res chain seq x y z
N MET A 1 -6.83 -13.67 2.64
CA MET A 1 -7.15 -12.25 2.38
C MET A 1 -6.80 -11.96 0.94
N THR A 2 -7.80 -11.77 0.08
CA THR A 2 -7.61 -11.71 -1.37
C THR A 2 -7.22 -10.29 -1.77
N ILE A 3 -5.92 -10.02 -1.93
CA ILE A 3 -5.44 -8.83 -2.61
C ILE A 3 -5.49 -9.15 -4.12
N GLY A 4 -6.67 -9.10 -4.71
CA GLY A 4 -6.83 -9.49 -6.10
C GLY A 4 -8.28 -9.48 -6.59
N GLY A 5 -9.08 -8.54 -6.12
CA GLY A 5 -10.37 -8.26 -6.75
C GLY A 5 -10.16 -7.83 -8.20
N VAL A 6 -11.06 -8.21 -9.09
CA VAL A 6 -11.09 -7.69 -10.45
C VAL A 6 -11.20 -6.17 -10.36
N LEU A 7 -10.16 -5.46 -10.81
CA LEU A 7 -10.17 -4.00 -10.85
C LEU A 7 -11.19 -3.56 -11.90
N GLU A 8 -12.21 -2.85 -11.46
CA GLU A 8 -13.12 -2.21 -12.38
C GLU A 8 -12.49 -0.93 -12.93
N ALA A 9 -12.55 -0.78 -14.24
CA ALA A 9 -12.03 0.40 -14.91
C ALA A 9 -13.18 1.25 -15.46
N MET A 10 -13.19 2.54 -15.15
CA MET A 10 -14.24 3.47 -15.57
C MET A 10 -13.63 4.74 -16.16
N GLY A 11 -14.24 5.26 -17.20
CA GLY A 11 -13.89 6.56 -17.77
C GLY A 11 -14.20 7.71 -16.81
N THR A 12 -13.43 8.80 -16.88
CA THR A 12 -13.63 9.99 -16.01
C THR A 12 -15.02 10.58 -16.10
N ARG A 13 -15.69 10.49 -17.28
CA ARG A 13 -17.07 10.96 -17.47
C ARG A 13 -18.06 10.13 -16.65
N ASP A 14 -17.94 8.81 -16.72
CA ASP A 14 -18.85 7.89 -16.04
C ASP A 14 -18.63 7.92 -14.52
N LEU A 15 -17.36 8.00 -14.09
CA LEU A 15 -17.01 8.21 -12.68
C LEU A 15 -17.63 9.49 -12.12
N ARG A 16 -17.51 10.62 -12.86
CA ARG A 16 -18.09 11.88 -12.45
C ARG A 16 -19.62 11.80 -12.34
N ALA A 17 -20.28 11.14 -13.30
CA ALA A 17 -21.75 10.99 -13.30
C ALA A 17 -22.23 10.18 -12.09
N ASN A 18 -21.50 9.11 -11.73
CA ASN A 18 -21.89 8.13 -10.74
C ASN A 18 -21.03 8.18 -9.46
N LEU A 19 -20.35 9.30 -9.18
CA LEU A 19 -19.31 9.37 -8.15
C LEU A 19 -19.78 8.87 -6.78
N ARG A 20 -21.00 9.16 -6.36
CA ARG A 20 -21.54 8.70 -5.07
C ARG A 20 -21.60 7.16 -5.00
N ALA A 21 -22.19 6.53 -6.01
CA ALA A 21 -22.27 5.07 -6.06
C ALA A 21 -20.88 4.41 -6.16
N VAL A 22 -19.95 5.06 -6.85
CA VAL A 22 -18.56 4.59 -6.93
C VAL A 22 -17.87 4.69 -5.57
N VAL A 23 -18.07 5.80 -4.83
CA VAL A 23 -17.54 5.94 -3.46
C VAL A 23 -18.07 4.82 -2.57
N GLU A 24 -19.36 4.57 -2.53
CA GLU A 24 -19.98 3.50 -1.75
C GLU A 24 -19.41 2.11 -2.12
N LYS A 25 -19.19 1.86 -3.41
CA LYS A 25 -18.58 0.62 -3.90
C LYS A 25 -17.13 0.45 -3.47
N VAL A 26 -16.35 1.53 -3.54
CA VAL A 26 -14.95 1.52 -3.14
C VAL A 26 -14.81 1.34 -1.62
N GLU A 27 -15.68 1.96 -0.83
CA GLU A 27 -15.74 1.75 0.63
C GLU A 27 -16.05 0.28 0.98
N ALA A 28 -16.87 -0.38 0.17
CA ALA A 28 -17.14 -1.82 0.30
C ALA A 28 -15.95 -2.72 -0.12
N GLY A 29 -14.79 -2.15 -0.45
CA GLY A 29 -13.55 -2.88 -0.73
C GLY A 29 -13.35 -3.23 -2.22
N SER A 30 -14.02 -2.54 -3.15
CA SER A 30 -13.86 -2.74 -4.59
C SER A 30 -13.12 -1.54 -5.22
N PRO A 31 -11.79 -1.60 -5.40
CA PRO A 31 -11.04 -0.52 -6.02
C PRO A 31 -11.49 -0.23 -7.45
N VAL A 32 -11.47 1.05 -7.84
CA VAL A 32 -11.87 1.49 -9.18
C VAL A 32 -10.74 2.27 -9.85
N VAL A 33 -10.38 1.87 -11.07
CA VAL A 33 -9.38 2.55 -11.91
C VAL A 33 -10.03 3.67 -12.72
N CYS A 34 -9.51 4.89 -12.58
CA CYS A 34 -9.91 6.05 -13.35
C CYS A 34 -9.16 6.09 -14.68
N LEU A 35 -9.87 5.91 -15.78
CA LEU A 35 -9.30 5.99 -17.13
C LEU A 35 -9.55 7.36 -17.76
N LYS A 36 -8.53 7.89 -18.43
CA LYS A 36 -8.65 9.00 -19.38
C LYS A 36 -8.03 8.56 -20.70
N ASP A 37 -8.78 8.68 -21.76
CA ASP A 37 -8.36 8.28 -23.10
C ASP A 37 -7.80 6.84 -23.16
N GLY A 38 -8.42 5.93 -22.38
CA GLY A 38 -8.03 4.54 -22.26
C GLY A 38 -6.81 4.27 -21.36
N GLN A 39 -6.18 5.31 -20.82
CA GLN A 39 -4.99 5.16 -19.96
C GLN A 39 -5.35 5.29 -18.48
N PRO A 40 -4.80 4.43 -17.59
CA PRO A 40 -5.01 4.54 -16.16
C PRO A 40 -4.27 5.76 -15.60
N LEU A 41 -4.99 6.69 -14.98
CA LEU A 41 -4.41 7.88 -14.35
C LEU A 41 -4.38 7.80 -12.84
N ALA A 42 -5.46 7.29 -12.25
CA ALA A 42 -5.64 7.24 -10.82
C ALA A 42 -6.39 5.97 -10.43
N VAL A 43 -6.30 5.59 -9.17
CA VAL A 43 -7.09 4.51 -8.58
C VAL A 43 -7.76 5.03 -7.33
N MET A 44 -9.03 4.70 -7.19
CA MET A 44 -9.82 4.94 -5.98
C MET A 44 -9.77 3.68 -5.12
N ILE A 45 -9.27 3.82 -3.90
CA ILE A 45 -9.22 2.76 -2.88
C ILE A 45 -9.95 3.22 -1.62
N SER A 46 -10.42 2.32 -0.78
CA SER A 46 -11.03 2.73 0.48
C SER A 46 -9.99 3.44 1.37
N HIS A 47 -10.47 4.34 2.24
CA HIS A 47 -9.58 5.00 3.19
C HIS A 47 -8.91 3.97 4.12
N GLU A 48 -9.63 2.94 4.53
CA GLU A 48 -9.09 1.85 5.34
C GLU A 48 -7.95 1.10 4.62
N GLU A 49 -8.09 0.84 3.32
CA GLU A 49 -7.02 0.23 2.51
C GLU A 49 -5.81 1.16 2.43
N ALA A 50 -6.03 2.46 2.23
CA ALA A 50 -4.94 3.45 2.19
C ALA A 50 -4.18 3.53 3.52
N GLU A 51 -4.88 3.53 4.66
CA GLU A 51 -4.26 3.52 5.99
C GLU A 51 -3.49 2.23 6.26
N ARG A 52 -4.00 1.10 5.78
CA ARG A 52 -3.29 -0.18 5.86
C ARG A 52 -1.98 -0.14 5.08
N TRP A 53 -1.98 0.41 3.88
CA TRP A 53 -0.76 0.58 3.09
C TRP A 53 0.24 1.53 3.73
N ARG A 54 -0.20 2.61 4.37
CA ARG A 54 0.68 3.51 5.14
C ARG A 54 1.41 2.75 6.25
N LYS A 55 0.68 1.97 7.05
CA LYS A 55 1.28 1.17 8.12
C LYS A 55 2.30 0.17 7.59
N ILE A 56 2.01 -0.49 6.47
CA ILE A 56 2.94 -1.41 5.82
C ILE A 56 4.22 -0.67 5.42
N GLU A 57 4.09 0.49 4.79
CA GLU A 57 5.24 1.28 4.36
C GLU A 57 6.09 1.78 5.53
N ASP A 58 5.45 2.23 6.61
CA ASP A 58 6.15 2.66 7.82
C ASP A 58 6.92 1.48 8.44
N SER A 59 6.29 0.30 8.49
CA SER A 59 6.94 -0.92 8.99
C SER A 59 8.13 -1.36 8.12
N LEU A 60 7.99 -1.29 6.79
CA LEU A 60 9.08 -1.59 5.86
C LEU A 60 10.22 -0.57 5.96
N ALA A 61 9.89 0.71 6.17
CA ALA A 61 10.89 1.75 6.39
C ALA A 61 11.68 1.50 7.69
N ALA A 62 11.01 1.06 8.76
CA ALA A 62 11.66 0.69 10.02
C ALA A 62 12.58 -0.53 9.85
N LEU A 63 12.13 -1.58 9.16
CA LEU A 63 12.95 -2.75 8.84
C LEU A 63 14.17 -2.36 8.00
N HIS A 64 13.99 -1.49 7.01
CA HIS A 64 15.08 -0.97 6.19
C HIS A 64 16.11 -0.18 7.03
N ALA A 65 15.64 0.68 7.94
CA ALA A 65 16.50 1.43 8.84
C ALA A 65 17.33 0.52 9.77
N LEU A 66 16.76 -0.62 10.16
CA LEU A 66 17.44 -1.65 10.94
C LEU A 66 18.32 -2.58 10.08
N ASN A 67 18.45 -2.30 8.79
CA ASN A 67 19.19 -3.10 7.81
C ASN A 67 18.74 -4.58 7.75
N VAL A 68 17.44 -4.81 7.95
CA VAL A 68 16.81 -6.13 7.94
C VAL A 68 16.17 -6.39 6.59
N TYR A 69 16.61 -7.45 5.94
CA TYR A 69 16.10 -7.90 4.65
C TYR A 69 15.74 -9.38 4.72
N PRO A 70 14.78 -9.83 3.92
CA PRO A 70 14.36 -11.24 3.92
C PRO A 70 15.52 -12.23 3.80
N GLU A 71 16.52 -11.90 2.98
CA GLU A 71 17.69 -12.77 2.75
C GLU A 71 18.55 -12.98 4.02
N ALA A 72 18.49 -12.03 4.97
CA ALA A 72 19.22 -12.13 6.24
C ALA A 72 18.44 -12.86 7.34
N LEU A 73 17.14 -13.14 7.09
CA LEU A 73 16.21 -13.64 8.11
C LEU A 73 15.87 -15.12 7.95
N ALA A 74 16.28 -15.77 6.87
CA ALA A 74 15.74 -17.09 6.56
C ALA A 74 16.86 -18.13 6.41
N ASP A 75 16.82 -19.16 7.23
CA ASP A 75 17.23 -20.47 6.76
C ASP A 75 16.10 -21.00 5.85
N PRO A 76 16.37 -21.18 4.53
CA PRO A 76 15.35 -21.65 3.59
C PRO A 76 14.71 -22.99 3.97
N SER A 77 15.37 -23.79 4.83
CA SER A 77 14.90 -25.11 5.23
C SER A 77 13.81 -25.08 6.31
N GLU A 78 13.76 -24.03 7.15
CA GLU A 78 12.71 -23.86 8.16
C GLU A 78 11.42 -23.26 7.60
N LEU A 79 11.49 -22.71 6.38
CA LEU A 79 10.41 -22.01 5.73
C LEU A 79 9.76 -22.87 4.64
N ALA A 80 9.64 -24.18 4.84
CA ALA A 80 9.04 -25.11 3.87
C ALA A 80 7.65 -24.67 3.38
N ASP A 81 6.84 -24.06 4.25
CA ASP A 81 5.56 -23.47 3.88
C ASP A 81 5.70 -22.17 3.06
N LEU A 82 6.86 -21.53 3.09
CA LEU A 82 7.20 -20.33 2.33
C LEU A 82 7.89 -20.65 1.00
N ALA A 83 8.19 -21.91 0.71
CA ALA A 83 8.86 -22.33 -0.53
C ALA A 83 8.11 -21.90 -1.81
N SER A 84 6.81 -21.60 -1.71
CA SER A 84 6.01 -21.03 -2.79
C SER A 84 6.12 -19.51 -2.92
N LEU A 85 6.70 -18.81 -1.92
CA LEU A 85 6.84 -17.36 -1.88
C LEU A 85 8.31 -17.02 -2.06
N THR A 86 8.68 -16.60 -3.26
CA THR A 86 10.02 -16.03 -3.48
C THR A 86 10.17 -14.78 -2.61
N PRO A 87 11.11 -14.73 -1.65
CA PRO A 87 11.33 -13.54 -0.86
C PRO A 87 11.67 -12.37 -1.79
N PRO A 88 11.16 -11.16 -1.52
CA PRO A 88 11.55 -9.99 -2.28
C PRO A 88 13.03 -9.72 -2.02
N ASP A 89 13.80 -9.58 -3.09
CA ASP A 89 15.22 -9.27 -2.97
C ASP A 89 15.45 -7.86 -2.39
N ARG A 90 16.63 -7.65 -1.80
CA ARG A 90 17.03 -6.38 -1.18
C ARG A 90 16.90 -5.19 -2.15
N ALA A 91 17.25 -5.39 -3.42
CA ALA A 91 17.19 -4.34 -4.42
C ALA A 91 15.76 -3.94 -4.70
N THR A 92 14.84 -4.90 -4.79
CA THR A 92 13.41 -4.67 -4.95
C THR A 92 12.83 -3.91 -3.76
N ILE A 93 13.08 -4.36 -2.51
CA ILE A 93 12.60 -3.64 -1.32
C ILE A 93 13.16 -2.23 -1.28
N ARG A 94 14.48 -2.07 -1.48
CA ARG A 94 15.13 -0.75 -1.48
C ARG A 94 14.54 0.17 -2.55
N LYS A 95 14.32 -0.32 -3.76
CA LYS A 95 13.68 0.44 -4.85
C LYS A 95 12.29 0.88 -4.43
N LEU A 96 11.45 -0.06 -3.97
CA LEU A 96 10.07 0.21 -3.60
C LEU A 96 9.95 1.20 -2.41
N THR A 97 10.92 1.19 -1.49
CA THR A 97 10.93 2.10 -0.33
C THR A 97 11.64 3.43 -0.57
N SER A 98 12.47 3.54 -1.62
CA SER A 98 13.18 4.79 -1.96
C SER A 98 12.40 5.69 -2.93
N GLU A 99 11.41 5.17 -3.63
CA GLU A 99 10.57 5.96 -4.53
C GLU A 99 9.66 6.93 -3.74
N PRO A 100 9.31 8.10 -4.31
CA PRO A 100 8.37 9.01 -3.67
C PRO A 100 7.05 8.29 -3.34
N ARG A 101 6.72 8.28 -2.05
CA ARG A 101 5.55 7.56 -1.53
C ARG A 101 4.35 8.51 -1.48
N ALA A 102 3.60 8.56 -2.58
CA ALA A 102 2.45 9.46 -2.69
C ALA A 102 1.42 9.19 -1.57
N ILE A 103 1.26 7.92 -1.16
CA ILE A 103 0.31 7.54 -0.11
C ILE A 103 0.67 8.14 1.28
N LEU A 104 1.93 8.48 1.52
CA LEU A 104 2.38 9.14 2.74
C LEU A 104 2.22 10.66 2.70
N SER A 105 1.78 11.22 1.56
CA SER A 105 1.51 12.66 1.45
C SER A 105 0.45 13.10 2.45
N PRO A 106 0.52 14.35 2.96
CA PRO A 106 -0.50 14.88 3.84
C PRO A 106 -1.90 14.75 3.24
N LEU A 107 -2.86 14.34 4.06
CA LEU A 107 -4.25 14.20 3.64
C LEU A 107 -4.79 15.54 3.17
N ARG A 108 -5.25 15.56 1.91
CA ARG A 108 -5.99 16.68 1.34
C ARG A 108 -7.39 16.20 1.05
N THR A 109 -8.34 16.67 1.83
CA THR A 109 -9.74 16.23 1.77
C THR A 109 -10.56 17.08 0.82
N ILE A 110 -11.57 16.46 0.23
CA ILE A 110 -12.58 17.10 -0.60
C ILE A 110 -13.91 16.40 -0.40
N GLY A 111 -15.01 17.16 -0.27
CA GLY A 111 -16.35 16.59 -0.19
C GLY A 111 -16.78 15.93 -1.51
N VAL A 112 -17.70 14.94 -1.47
CA VAL A 112 -18.20 14.25 -2.67
C VAL A 112 -18.75 15.22 -3.71
N SER A 113 -19.51 16.24 -3.28
CA SER A 113 -20.11 17.24 -4.18
C SER A 113 -19.04 18.06 -4.92
N ASP A 114 -18.03 18.53 -4.19
CA ASP A 114 -16.93 19.32 -4.75
C ASP A 114 -16.03 18.45 -5.62
N ALA A 115 -15.77 17.20 -5.19
CA ALA A 115 -15.05 16.21 -5.98
C ALA A 115 -15.78 15.95 -7.32
N ARG A 116 -17.10 15.83 -7.31
CA ARG A 116 -17.91 15.67 -8.53
C ARG A 116 -17.81 16.91 -9.43
N ALA A 117 -17.88 18.11 -8.87
CA ALA A 117 -17.81 19.35 -9.63
C ALA A 117 -16.45 19.51 -10.31
N ALA A 118 -15.36 19.23 -9.59
CA ALA A 118 -13.98 19.40 -10.02
C ALA A 118 -13.27 18.09 -10.42
N PHE A 119 -14.01 17.02 -10.79
CA PHE A 119 -13.47 15.67 -10.92
C PHE A 119 -12.29 15.58 -11.90
N ALA A 120 -12.36 16.24 -13.04
CA ALA A 120 -11.28 16.24 -14.03
C ALA A 120 -10.00 16.88 -13.47
N THR A 121 -10.12 17.97 -12.72
CA THR A 121 -9.00 18.64 -12.04
C THR A 121 -8.42 17.75 -10.96
N LEU A 122 -9.28 17.12 -10.14
CA LEU A 122 -8.89 16.18 -9.10
C LEU A 122 -8.03 15.04 -9.68
N VAL A 123 -8.51 14.38 -10.73
CA VAL A 123 -7.77 13.28 -11.37
C VAL A 123 -6.45 13.77 -11.98
N ALA A 124 -6.42 14.97 -12.59
CA ALA A 124 -5.20 15.54 -13.14
C ALA A 124 -4.16 15.85 -12.04
N GLU A 125 -4.58 16.38 -10.90
CA GLU A 125 -3.70 16.61 -9.76
C GLU A 125 -3.17 15.30 -9.16
N VAL A 126 -4.03 14.29 -9.07
CA VAL A 126 -3.62 12.96 -8.58
C VAL A 126 -2.60 12.33 -9.53
N ALA A 127 -2.80 12.42 -10.83
CA ALA A 127 -1.83 11.93 -11.83
C ALA A 127 -0.44 12.61 -11.70
N GLN A 128 -0.38 13.81 -11.10
CA GLN A 128 0.87 14.52 -10.77
C GLN A 128 1.46 14.12 -9.39
N GLY A 129 0.96 13.06 -8.75
CA GLY A 129 1.45 12.56 -7.47
C GLY A 129 0.74 13.15 -6.24
N ARG A 130 -0.35 13.92 -6.41
CA ARG A 130 -1.10 14.53 -5.30
C ARG A 130 -2.24 13.64 -4.86
N VAL A 131 -2.09 12.92 -3.77
CA VAL A 131 -3.19 12.13 -3.18
C VAL A 131 -4.33 13.04 -2.72
N ARG A 132 -5.56 12.60 -2.93
CA ARG A 132 -6.79 13.24 -2.47
C ARG A 132 -7.62 12.25 -1.70
N THR A 133 -8.27 12.72 -0.63
CA THR A 133 -9.22 11.90 0.13
C THR A 133 -10.63 12.48 0.00
N ILE A 134 -11.56 11.69 -0.49
CA ILE A 134 -12.97 12.06 -0.61
C ILE A 134 -13.64 11.80 0.73
N VAL A 135 -14.34 12.82 1.23
CA VAL A 135 -15.14 12.74 2.45
C VAL A 135 -16.61 12.49 2.06
N ALA A 136 -17.19 11.43 2.61
CA ALA A 136 -18.60 11.09 2.45
C ALA A 136 -19.21 10.83 3.83
N GLY A 137 -20.46 11.29 4.05
CA GLY A 137 -21.15 11.05 5.32
C GLY A 137 -20.39 11.54 6.57
N GLY A 138 -19.52 12.54 6.43
CA GLY A 138 -18.75 13.08 7.54
C GLY A 138 -17.48 12.30 7.92
N HIS A 139 -17.13 11.25 7.17
CA HIS A 139 -15.91 10.47 7.39
C HIS A 139 -15.03 10.40 6.13
N LEU A 140 -13.77 10.01 6.32
CA LEU A 140 -12.82 9.78 5.23
C LEU A 140 -13.20 8.47 4.53
N ALA A 141 -13.71 8.56 3.31
CA ALA A 141 -14.29 7.42 2.60
C ALA A 141 -13.30 6.76 1.64
N VAL A 142 -12.76 7.54 0.72
CA VAL A 142 -11.97 7.04 -0.41
C VAL A 142 -10.70 7.85 -0.58
N ALA A 143 -9.57 7.17 -0.73
CA ALA A 143 -8.33 7.77 -1.21
C ALA A 143 -8.24 7.62 -2.74
N VAL A 144 -7.89 8.71 -3.41
CA VAL A 144 -7.60 8.73 -4.85
C VAL A 144 -6.10 8.90 -5.00
N ILE A 145 -5.45 7.88 -5.53
CA ILE A 145 -3.99 7.78 -5.63
C ILE A 145 -3.57 7.65 -7.10
N PRO A 146 -2.34 8.03 -7.47
CA PRO A 146 -1.82 7.80 -8.83
C PRO A 146 -1.85 6.32 -9.22
N ALA A 147 -2.14 6.00 -10.47
CA ALA A 147 -2.14 4.62 -10.93
C ALA A 147 -0.77 3.93 -10.74
N PRO A 148 0.38 4.56 -11.05
CA PRO A 148 1.70 3.97 -10.78
C PRO A 148 1.94 3.68 -9.28
N GLU A 149 1.39 4.51 -8.39
CA GLU A 149 1.47 4.28 -6.95
C GLU A 149 0.70 3.01 -6.54
N TYR A 150 -0.48 2.81 -7.09
CA TYR A 150 -1.25 1.59 -6.84
C TYR A 150 -0.52 0.34 -7.33
N ASP A 151 0.12 0.40 -8.51
CA ASP A 151 0.92 -0.71 -9.03
C ASP A 151 2.13 -1.01 -8.12
N ARG A 152 2.77 0.04 -7.58
CA ARG A 152 3.84 -0.09 -6.60
C ARG A 152 3.35 -0.77 -5.31
N LEU A 153 2.20 -0.37 -4.77
CA LEU A 153 1.60 -0.99 -3.58
C LEU A 153 1.27 -2.47 -3.82
N ARG A 154 0.75 -2.81 -5.01
CA ARG A 154 0.52 -4.22 -5.37
C ARG A 154 1.82 -5.03 -5.45
N ALA A 155 2.90 -4.44 -5.93
CA ALA A 155 4.21 -5.10 -5.93
C ALA A 155 4.69 -5.36 -4.49
N LEU A 156 4.44 -4.44 -3.55
CA LEU A 156 4.74 -4.63 -2.13
C LEU A 156 3.91 -5.74 -1.47
N ALA A 157 2.75 -6.10 -2.01
CA ALA A 157 1.89 -7.14 -1.44
C ALA A 157 2.61 -8.49 -1.28
N ARG A 158 3.57 -8.81 -2.17
CA ARG A 158 4.40 -10.02 -2.06
C ARG A 158 5.29 -9.98 -0.83
N SER A 159 5.92 -8.82 -0.57
CA SER A 159 6.75 -8.62 0.63
C SER A 159 5.93 -8.75 1.90
N VAL A 160 4.72 -8.18 1.91
CA VAL A 160 3.78 -8.31 3.05
C VAL A 160 3.44 -9.76 3.33
N SER A 161 3.13 -10.54 2.29
CA SER A 161 2.80 -11.95 2.41
C SER A 161 3.97 -12.75 2.97
N TRP A 162 5.18 -12.46 2.51
CA TRP A 162 6.40 -13.10 2.99
C TRP A 162 6.64 -12.79 4.48
N PHE A 163 6.63 -11.50 4.90
CA PHE A 163 6.84 -11.14 6.32
C PHE A 163 5.77 -11.73 7.23
N ARG A 164 4.51 -11.79 6.77
CA ARG A 164 3.44 -12.42 7.55
C ARG A 164 3.69 -13.90 7.77
N ALA A 165 4.12 -14.61 6.73
CA ALA A 165 4.46 -16.02 6.83
C ALA A 165 5.68 -16.25 7.71
N ALA A 166 6.64 -15.32 7.76
CA ALA A 166 7.78 -15.31 8.68
C ALA A 166 7.40 -14.87 10.12
N GLY A 167 6.13 -14.63 10.41
CA GLY A 167 5.66 -14.29 11.76
C GLY A 167 5.53 -12.79 12.05
N LEU A 168 5.72 -11.91 11.06
CA LEU A 168 5.57 -10.46 11.23
C LEU A 168 4.45 -9.90 10.34
N ASP A 169 3.30 -9.57 10.94
CA ASP A 169 2.23 -8.88 10.23
C ASP A 169 2.48 -7.36 10.16
N LEU A 170 3.00 -6.90 9.01
CA LEU A 170 3.32 -5.50 8.77
C LEU A 170 2.11 -4.55 8.86
N THR A 171 0.88 -5.07 8.78
CA THR A 171 -0.34 -4.25 8.88
C THR A 171 -0.66 -3.82 10.31
N THR A 172 -0.14 -4.55 11.29
CA THR A 172 -0.39 -4.33 12.72
C THR A 172 0.90 -4.18 13.54
N ALA A 173 2.06 -4.33 12.90
CA ALA A 173 3.35 -4.28 13.57
C ALA A 173 3.55 -2.92 14.25
N THR A 174 3.99 -2.97 15.50
CA THR A 174 4.54 -1.84 16.23
C THR A 174 6.07 -1.86 16.13
N GLU A 175 6.72 -0.75 16.44
CA GLU A 175 8.18 -0.70 16.50
C GLU A 175 8.75 -1.82 17.39
N GLN A 176 8.13 -2.08 18.53
CA GLN A 176 8.55 -3.14 19.44
C GLN A 176 8.39 -4.54 18.83
N HIS A 177 7.33 -4.78 18.05
CA HIS A 177 7.15 -6.05 17.31
C HIS A 177 8.27 -6.24 16.29
N ILE A 178 8.64 -5.18 15.57
CA ILE A 178 9.74 -5.21 14.59
C ILE A 178 11.08 -5.50 15.29
N ILE A 179 11.38 -4.82 16.39
CA ILE A 179 12.61 -5.02 17.15
C ILE A 179 12.70 -6.46 17.67
N ASN A 180 11.63 -6.99 18.23
CA ASN A 180 11.59 -8.36 18.76
C ASN A 180 11.76 -9.38 17.64
N PHE A 181 11.10 -9.17 16.49
CA PHE A 181 11.24 -10.02 15.31
C PHE A 181 12.69 -10.06 14.82
N VAL A 182 13.33 -8.90 14.69
CA VAL A 182 14.72 -8.77 14.26
C VAL A 182 15.66 -9.49 15.23
N ARG A 183 15.47 -9.30 16.55
CA ARG A 183 16.28 -9.93 17.58
C ARG A 183 16.19 -11.45 17.50
N ALA A 184 14.97 -11.98 17.47
CA ALA A 184 14.76 -13.44 17.40
C ALA A 184 15.43 -14.08 16.18
N HIS A 185 15.40 -13.41 15.04
CA HIS A 185 16.01 -13.94 13.81
C HIS A 185 17.54 -13.81 13.80
N ARG A 186 18.12 -12.77 14.41
CA ARG A 186 19.58 -12.65 14.58
C ARG A 186 20.14 -13.67 15.55
N GLU A 187 19.44 -13.93 16.65
CA GLU A 187 19.80 -14.99 17.61
C GLU A 187 19.77 -16.37 16.94
N ALA A 188 18.75 -16.65 16.12
CA ALA A 188 18.66 -17.89 15.36
C ALA A 188 19.76 -18.05 14.31
N ALA A 189 20.22 -16.94 13.70
CA ALA A 189 21.33 -16.92 12.73
C ALA A 189 22.72 -16.98 13.36
N GLY A 190 22.84 -17.00 14.70
CA GLY A 190 24.14 -17.03 15.42
C GLY A 190 24.90 -15.70 15.35
N GLU A 191 24.28 -14.62 14.92
CA GLU A 191 24.82 -13.27 14.92
C GLU A 191 24.64 -12.65 16.31
N GLU A 192 25.50 -13.03 17.26
CA GLU A 192 25.56 -12.39 18.56
C GLU A 192 26.25 -11.02 18.42
N GLN A 193 25.51 -9.98 18.78
CA GLN A 193 25.98 -8.62 19.09
C GLN A 193 26.40 -7.69 17.96
N ALA A 194 25.53 -6.74 17.64
CA ALA A 194 25.86 -5.31 17.61
C ALA A 194 24.56 -4.46 17.59
N VAL A 195 23.97 -4.29 18.77
CA VAL A 195 23.08 -3.14 18.99
C VAL A 195 23.87 -2.17 19.85
N VAL A 196 24.44 -1.14 19.22
CA VAL A 196 24.89 0.08 19.85
C VAL A 196 23.99 1.21 19.38
#